data_533a54b4a907fad3aef9dff5a6a5af05
#
_entry.id   533a54b4a907fad3aef9dff5a6a5af05
#
_cell.length_a   1.000
_cell.length_b   1.000
_cell.length_c   1.000
_cell.angle_alpha   90.00
_cell.angle_beta   90.00
_cell.angle_gamma   90.00
#
_symmetry.space_group_name_H-M   'P 1'
#
loop_
_entity.id
_entity.type
_entity.pdbx_description
1 polymer ?
#
loop_
_entity_poly.entity_id
_entity_poly.type
_entity_poly.pdbx_seq_one_letter_code
_entity_poly.pdbx_strand_id
1 'polypeptide(L)'
;MVKVIFLFRFRADRDAEDVRTWWLNEHSVIALKNLGMLRYVQNHFIGAIDAEHAGAGMGYDGCVEVWFEDRAAYEQTMASPEWKALEDDGPNGLDMTSLMGGFVMGHVMRWDAAPDGRPSTTTDRAQIA
;
A
#
# COMPACT_ATOMS: atom_id res chain seq x y z
N MET A 1 6.87 -6.15 -14.89
CA MET A 1 5.93 -5.77 -13.82
C MET A 1 6.40 -4.48 -13.18
N VAL A 2 5.50 -3.59 -12.85
CA VAL A 2 5.83 -2.36 -12.14
C VAL A 2 5.20 -2.37 -10.76
N LYS A 3 5.88 -1.79 -9.78
CA LYS A 3 5.41 -1.65 -8.41
C LYS A 3 5.31 -0.17 -8.06
N VAL A 4 4.19 0.19 -7.46
CA VAL A 4 3.95 1.55 -6.95
C VAL A 4 3.75 1.47 -5.46
N ILE A 5 4.31 2.42 -4.72
CA ILE A 5 4.00 2.57 -3.30
C ILE A 5 3.34 3.92 -3.05
N PHE A 6 2.44 3.95 -2.08
CA PHE A 6 1.82 5.16 -1.57
C PHE A 6 2.06 5.23 -0.07
N LEU A 7 2.43 6.42 0.41
CA LEU A 7 2.61 6.71 1.83
C LEU A 7 1.63 7.80 2.22
N PHE A 8 1.05 7.69 3.42
CA PHE A 8 0.08 8.69 3.90
C PHE A 8 -0.02 8.68 5.42
N ARG A 9 -0.56 9.80 5.93
CA ARG A 9 -1.01 9.90 7.31
C ARG A 9 -2.53 9.82 7.36
N PHE A 10 -3.07 9.33 8.47
CA PHE A 10 -4.49 9.38 8.76
C PHE A 10 -4.91 10.81 9.09
N ARG A 11 -6.18 11.09 8.94
CA ARG A 11 -6.77 12.35 9.41
C ARG A 11 -6.53 12.49 10.92
N ALA A 12 -6.03 13.67 11.31
CA ALA A 12 -5.73 13.94 12.71
C ALA A 12 -7.01 14.11 13.58
N ASP A 13 -8.15 14.37 12.95
CA ASP A 13 -9.44 14.58 13.62
C ASP A 13 -10.27 13.29 13.76
N ARG A 14 -9.69 12.13 13.41
CA ARG A 14 -10.34 10.82 13.58
C ARG A 14 -9.50 9.92 14.46
N ASP A 15 -10.16 9.01 15.18
CA ASP A 15 -9.48 7.97 15.94
C ASP A 15 -8.70 7.03 15.00
N ALA A 16 -7.43 6.78 15.32
CA ALA A 16 -6.57 5.99 14.46
C ALA A 16 -7.06 4.55 14.29
N GLU A 17 -7.63 3.94 15.32
CA GLU A 17 -8.18 2.59 15.22
C GLU A 17 -9.39 2.53 14.30
N ASP A 18 -10.25 3.56 14.35
CA ASP A 18 -11.40 3.66 13.46
C ASP A 18 -10.95 3.81 12.01
N VAL A 19 -9.92 4.61 11.76
CA VAL A 19 -9.36 4.78 10.42
C VAL A 19 -8.74 3.48 9.92
N ARG A 20 -8.00 2.75 10.77
CA ARG A 20 -7.44 1.44 10.38
C ARG A 20 -8.54 0.46 9.99
N THR A 21 -9.61 0.41 10.76
CA THR A 21 -10.76 -0.47 10.48
C THR A 21 -11.42 -0.11 9.16
N TRP A 22 -11.66 1.18 8.92
CA TRP A 22 -12.19 1.68 7.65
C TRP A 22 -11.27 1.32 6.48
N TRP A 23 -9.98 1.56 6.62
CA TRP A 23 -9.00 1.29 5.57
C TRP A 23 -8.96 -0.20 5.22
N LEU A 24 -8.92 -1.05 6.24
CA LEU A 24 -8.84 -2.51 6.07
C LEU A 24 -10.12 -3.11 5.49
N ASN A 25 -11.28 -2.65 5.92
CA ASN A 25 -12.55 -3.34 5.65
C ASN A 25 -13.47 -2.63 4.65
N GLU A 26 -13.35 -1.32 4.49
CA GLU A 26 -14.23 -0.53 3.63
C GLU A 26 -13.48 0.03 2.41
N HIS A 27 -12.42 0.77 2.63
CA HIS A 27 -11.61 1.35 1.56
C HIS A 27 -10.99 0.27 0.67
N SER A 28 -10.57 -0.83 1.25
CA SER A 28 -10.01 -1.97 0.52
C SER A 28 -11.00 -2.58 -0.47
N VAL A 29 -12.29 -2.59 -0.15
CA VAL A 29 -13.33 -3.12 -1.05
C VAL A 29 -13.39 -2.28 -2.33
N ILE A 30 -13.29 -0.96 -2.17
CA ILE A 30 -13.26 -0.04 -3.32
C ILE A 30 -11.96 -0.23 -4.11
N ALA A 31 -10.84 -0.36 -3.42
CA ALA A 31 -9.55 -0.60 -4.06
C ALA A 31 -9.56 -1.86 -4.92
N LEU A 32 -10.13 -2.95 -4.42
CA LEU A 32 -10.15 -4.24 -5.11
C LEU A 32 -11.03 -4.28 -6.36
N LYS A 33 -11.84 -3.26 -6.60
CA LYS A 33 -12.58 -3.11 -7.86
C LYS A 33 -11.68 -2.68 -9.02
N ASN A 34 -10.46 -2.28 -8.74
CA ASN A 34 -9.46 -1.90 -9.74
C ASN A 34 -8.74 -3.16 -10.24
N LEU A 35 -9.32 -3.81 -11.23
CA LEU A 35 -8.88 -5.12 -11.72
C LEU A 35 -7.52 -5.10 -12.43
N GLY A 36 -7.00 -3.91 -12.75
CA GLY A 36 -5.65 -3.77 -13.29
C GLY A 36 -4.54 -4.01 -12.26
N MET A 37 -4.87 -3.97 -10.98
CA MET A 37 -3.93 -4.28 -9.92
C MET A 37 -3.75 -5.81 -9.81
N LEU A 38 -2.51 -6.27 -9.96
CA LEU A 38 -2.19 -7.69 -9.83
C LEU A 38 -2.03 -8.12 -8.38
N ARG A 39 -1.56 -7.20 -7.55
CA ARG A 39 -1.35 -7.41 -6.12
C ARG A 39 -1.53 -6.09 -5.40
N TYR A 40 -2.14 -6.15 -4.23
CA TYR A 40 -2.41 -4.99 -3.38
C TYR A 40 -2.10 -5.36 -1.94
N VAL A 41 -1.23 -4.60 -1.29
CA VAL A 41 -0.81 -4.86 0.10
C VAL A 41 -0.96 -3.57 0.90
N GLN A 42 -1.65 -3.66 2.02
CA GLN A 42 -1.69 -2.60 3.01
C GLN A 42 -0.67 -2.88 4.10
N ASN A 43 0.20 -1.92 4.36
CA ASN A 43 1.11 -1.96 5.51
C ASN A 43 0.61 -0.95 6.54
N HIS A 44 0.11 -1.44 7.65
CA HIS A 44 -0.36 -0.62 8.77
C HIS A 44 0.81 -0.42 9.73
N PHE A 45 1.22 0.82 9.94
CA PHE A 45 2.29 1.12 10.89
C PHE A 45 1.71 1.14 12.29
N ILE A 46 2.10 0.19 13.12
CA ILE A 46 1.46 -0.06 14.41
C ILE A 46 2.31 0.38 15.61
N GLY A 47 3.56 0.78 15.38
CA GLY A 47 4.41 1.25 16.45
C GLY A 47 5.88 1.35 16.04
N ALA A 48 6.66 2.03 16.86
CA ALA A 48 8.10 2.09 16.69
C ALA A 48 8.76 0.79 17.16
N ILE A 49 9.97 0.54 16.65
CA ILE A 49 10.74 -0.65 17.04
C ILE A 49 11.07 -0.61 18.54
N ASP A 50 11.40 0.58 19.06
CA ASP A 50 11.78 0.79 20.45
C ASP A 50 11.50 2.24 20.87
N ALA A 51 11.74 2.54 22.17
CA ALA A 51 11.50 3.86 22.74
C ALA A 51 12.39 4.96 22.12
N GLU A 52 13.57 4.62 21.67
CA GLU A 52 14.49 5.58 21.05
C GLU A 52 13.93 6.11 19.72
N HIS A 53 13.25 5.25 18.97
CA HIS A 53 12.65 5.59 17.67
C HIS A 53 11.22 6.15 17.78
N ALA A 54 10.59 5.99 18.94
CA ALA A 54 9.19 6.40 19.14
C ALA A 54 8.98 7.90 18.93
N GLY A 55 9.91 8.73 19.39
CA GLY A 55 9.81 10.19 19.25
C GLY A 55 9.96 10.69 17.82
N ALA A 56 10.73 9.97 17.01
CA ALA A 56 10.89 10.29 15.60
C ALA A 56 9.65 9.90 14.78
N GLY A 57 8.92 8.88 15.25
CA GLY A 57 7.77 8.30 14.56
C GLY A 57 8.16 7.73 13.21
N MET A 58 7.19 7.14 12.52
CA MET A 58 7.38 6.74 11.12
C MET A 58 7.14 7.91 10.17
N GLY A 59 6.53 8.98 10.65
CA GLY A 59 6.10 10.10 9.84
C GLY A 59 4.84 9.81 9.02
N TYR A 60 4.43 8.55 8.97
CA TYR A 60 3.27 8.05 8.21
C TYR A 60 2.53 7.00 9.03
N ASP A 61 1.25 6.80 8.70
CA ASP A 61 0.40 5.79 9.34
C ASP A 61 0.25 4.54 8.49
N GLY A 62 0.48 4.64 7.21
CA GLY A 62 0.37 3.50 6.32
C GLY A 62 1.18 3.62 5.04
N CYS A 63 1.42 2.46 4.45
CA CYS A 63 2.05 2.31 3.15
C CYS A 63 1.27 1.27 2.36
N VAL A 64 0.88 1.62 1.14
CA VAL A 64 0.25 0.70 0.20
C VAL A 64 1.25 0.33 -0.87
N GLU A 65 1.33 -0.96 -1.17
CA GLU A 65 2.12 -1.47 -2.27
C GLU A 65 1.18 -2.07 -3.31
N VAL A 66 1.36 -1.67 -4.56
CA VAL A 66 0.51 -2.14 -5.67
C VAL A 66 1.38 -2.58 -6.84
N TRP A 67 1.06 -3.72 -7.42
CA TRP A 67 1.74 -4.23 -8.61
C TRP A 67 0.83 -4.19 -9.81
N PHE A 68 1.39 -3.77 -10.95
CA PHE A 68 0.74 -3.77 -12.26
C PHE A 68 1.59 -4.56 -13.25
N GLU A 69 0.98 -5.10 -14.29
CA GLU A 69 1.71 -5.85 -15.30
C GLU A 69 2.80 -5.01 -15.97
N ASP A 70 2.43 -3.76 -16.33
CA ASP A 70 3.34 -2.81 -16.97
C ASP A 70 2.88 -1.37 -16.72
N ARG A 71 3.61 -0.42 -17.27
CA ARG A 71 3.31 1.00 -17.14
C ARG A 71 1.96 1.36 -17.74
N ALA A 72 1.60 0.75 -18.85
CA ALA A 72 0.33 1.02 -19.53
C ALA A 72 -0.86 0.58 -18.65
N ALA A 73 -0.75 -0.58 -18.01
CA ALA A 73 -1.78 -1.05 -17.07
C ALA A 73 -1.95 -0.09 -15.88
N TYR A 74 -0.84 0.44 -15.36
CA TYR A 74 -0.88 1.46 -14.33
C TYR A 74 -1.62 2.71 -14.81
N GLU A 75 -1.27 3.24 -15.97
CA GLU A 75 -1.87 4.45 -16.53
C GLU A 75 -3.36 4.27 -16.78
N GLN A 76 -3.76 3.12 -17.33
CA GLN A 76 -5.16 2.80 -17.57
C GLN A 76 -5.95 2.74 -16.24
N THR A 77 -5.37 2.15 -15.22
CA THR A 77 -6.00 2.07 -13.90
C THR A 77 -6.19 3.45 -13.30
N MET A 78 -5.17 4.30 -13.35
CA MET A 78 -5.25 5.66 -12.80
C MET A 78 -6.30 6.52 -13.51
N ALA A 79 -6.59 6.23 -14.76
CA ALA A 79 -7.59 6.95 -15.56
C ALA A 79 -8.99 6.36 -15.43
N SER A 80 -9.17 5.26 -14.70
CA SER A 80 -10.45 4.54 -14.64
C SER A 80 -11.43 5.16 -13.64
N PRO A 81 -12.76 4.95 -13.85
CA PRO A 81 -13.76 5.36 -12.88
C PRO A 81 -13.60 4.65 -11.52
N GLU A 82 -13.10 3.41 -11.53
CA GLU A 82 -12.87 2.63 -10.31
C GLU A 82 -11.77 3.25 -9.45
N TRP A 83 -10.73 3.79 -10.08
CA TRP A 83 -9.69 4.52 -9.36
C TRP A 83 -10.20 5.85 -8.83
N LYS A 84 -11.01 6.55 -9.62
CA LYS A 84 -11.65 7.79 -9.18
C LYS A 84 -12.50 7.58 -7.94
N ALA A 85 -13.25 6.49 -7.90
CA ALA A 85 -14.06 6.13 -6.72
C ALA A 85 -13.17 5.89 -5.50
N LEU A 86 -12.01 5.27 -5.68
CA LEU A 86 -11.04 5.06 -4.61
C LEU A 86 -10.47 6.39 -4.09
N GLU A 87 -10.10 7.29 -5.01
CA GLU A 87 -9.63 8.62 -4.64
C GLU A 87 -10.70 9.41 -3.88
N ASP A 88 -11.96 9.34 -4.32
CA ASP A 88 -13.06 10.06 -3.70
C ASP A 88 -13.35 9.54 -2.27
N ASP A 89 -13.07 8.28 -1.99
CA ASP A 89 -13.23 7.70 -0.66
C ASP A 89 -12.06 8.04 0.29
N GLY A 90 -10.88 8.34 -0.26
CA GLY A 90 -9.67 8.60 0.53
C GLY A 90 -9.85 9.62 1.66
N PRO A 91 -10.45 10.80 1.41
CA PRO A 91 -10.60 11.84 2.43
C PRO A 91 -11.42 11.44 3.65
N ASN A 92 -12.17 10.34 3.60
CA ASN A 92 -12.90 9.84 4.76
C ASN A 92 -11.97 9.42 5.90
N GLY A 93 -10.76 8.99 5.60
CA GLY A 93 -9.81 8.55 6.62
C GLY A 93 -8.41 9.09 6.47
N LEU A 94 -8.01 9.52 5.28
CA LEU A 94 -6.65 9.95 5.00
C LEU A 94 -6.51 11.47 5.00
N ASP A 95 -5.38 11.95 5.49
CA ASP A 95 -4.92 13.31 5.23
C ASP A 95 -4.34 13.31 3.81
N MET A 96 -5.12 13.75 2.85
CA MET A 96 -4.75 13.73 1.45
C MET A 96 -3.57 14.63 1.11
N THR A 97 -3.28 15.62 1.96
CA THR A 97 -2.09 16.48 1.77
C THR A 97 -0.80 15.73 2.07
N SER A 98 -0.87 14.64 2.83
CA SER A 98 0.28 13.80 3.16
C SER A 98 0.58 12.73 2.10
N LEU A 99 -0.35 12.48 1.19
CA LEU A 99 -0.25 11.39 0.23
C LEU A 99 0.91 11.61 -0.73
N MET A 100 1.81 10.62 -0.77
CA MET A 100 2.91 10.55 -1.70
C MET A 100 2.87 9.20 -2.41
N GLY A 101 3.28 9.20 -3.69
CA GLY A 101 3.36 7.97 -4.46
C GLY A 101 4.60 7.93 -5.32
N GLY A 102 5.10 6.74 -5.57
CA GLY A 102 6.26 6.56 -6.42
C GLY A 102 6.39 5.15 -6.96
N PHE A 103 7.09 5.04 -8.09
CA PHE A 103 7.50 3.75 -8.61
C PHE A 103 8.72 3.26 -7.84
N VAL A 104 8.75 1.96 -7.53
CA VAL A 104 9.87 1.36 -6.82
C VAL A 104 10.33 0.11 -7.55
N MET A 105 11.61 -0.17 -7.42
CA MET A 105 12.21 -1.42 -7.86
C MET A 105 12.67 -2.16 -6.62
N GLY A 106 12.06 -3.32 -6.35
CA GLY A 106 12.43 -4.14 -5.20
C GLY A 106 13.42 -5.21 -5.61
N HIS A 107 14.43 -5.40 -4.79
CA HIS A 107 15.39 -6.49 -4.93
C HIS A 107 15.33 -7.35 -3.69
N VAL A 108 14.97 -8.62 -3.83
CA VAL A 108 15.05 -9.57 -2.70
C VAL A 108 16.48 -10.05 -2.56
N MET A 109 17.15 -9.62 -1.51
CA MET A 109 18.51 -10.02 -1.22
C MET A 109 18.56 -11.36 -0.49
N ARG A 110 17.49 -11.69 0.24
CA ARG A 110 17.34 -12.99 0.90
C ARG A 110 15.86 -13.35 1.00
N TRP A 111 15.55 -14.57 0.60
CA TRP A 111 14.19 -15.08 0.65
C TRP A 111 14.20 -16.57 1.00
N ASP A 112 14.09 -16.87 2.27
CA ASP A 112 14.18 -18.25 2.77
C ASP A 112 12.84 -18.98 2.73
N ALA A 113 11.72 -18.22 2.72
CA ALA A 113 10.38 -18.79 2.69
C ALA A 113 9.42 -17.93 1.91
N ALA A 114 8.40 -18.55 1.33
CA ALA A 114 7.24 -17.85 0.77
C ALA A 114 6.39 -17.26 1.91
N PRO A 115 5.45 -16.31 1.60
CA PRO A 115 4.60 -15.69 2.63
C PRO A 115 3.79 -16.66 3.47
N ASP A 116 3.56 -17.88 3.00
CA ASP A 116 2.85 -18.94 3.73
C ASP A 116 3.77 -19.81 4.62
N GLY A 117 5.05 -19.44 4.74
CA GLY A 117 6.05 -20.17 5.52
C GLY A 117 6.75 -21.28 4.77
N ARG A 118 6.44 -21.52 3.50
CA ARG A 118 7.11 -22.52 2.68
C ARG A 118 8.42 -21.96 2.12
N PRO A 119 9.37 -22.84 1.74
CA PRO A 119 10.58 -22.37 1.07
C PRO A 119 10.25 -21.56 -0.18
N SER A 120 10.96 -20.45 -0.34
CA SER A 120 10.80 -19.57 -1.49
C SER A 120 11.20 -20.26 -2.80
N THR A 121 10.50 -19.90 -3.88
CA THR A 121 10.82 -20.37 -5.23
C THR A 121 11.49 -19.25 -6.03
N THR A 122 12.07 -19.61 -7.19
CA THR A 122 12.62 -18.63 -8.13
C THR A 122 11.55 -17.67 -8.64
N THR A 123 10.30 -18.13 -8.76
CA THR A 123 9.17 -17.31 -9.20
C THR A 123 8.91 -16.16 -8.25
N ASP A 124 9.01 -16.37 -6.93
CA ASP A 124 8.80 -15.33 -5.94
C ASP A 124 9.81 -14.20 -6.12
N ARG A 125 11.04 -14.52 -6.44
CA ARG A 125 12.11 -13.55 -6.68
C ARG A 125 11.92 -12.79 -7.99
N ALA A 126 11.43 -13.46 -9.02
CA ALA A 126 11.21 -12.84 -10.33
C ALA A 126 10.15 -11.74 -10.31
N GLN A 127 9.25 -11.74 -9.34
CA GLN A 127 8.21 -10.70 -9.19
C GLN A 127 8.76 -9.37 -8.71
N ILE A 128 10.03 -9.28 -8.38
CA ILE A 128 10.59 -8.15 -7.65
C ILE A 128 11.38 -7.20 -8.55
N ALA A 129 11.72 -7.66 -9.71
CA ALA A 129 12.51 -6.85 -10.65
C ALA A 129 11.77 -5.61 -11.15
#